data_c2bd1b79782ff3b047a0c25a98109fb2
#
_entry.id   c2bd1b79782ff3b047a0c25a98109fb2
#
_cell.length_a   1.000
_cell.length_b   1.000
_cell.length_c   1.000
_cell.angle_alpha   90.00
_cell.angle_beta   90.00
_cell.angle_gamma   90.00
#
_symmetry.space_group_name_H-M   'P 1'
#
loop_
_entity.id
_entity.type
_entity.pdbx_description
1 polymer ?
#
loop_
_entity_poly.entity_id
_entity_poly.type
_entity_poly.pdbx_seq_one_letter_code
_entity_poly.pdbx_strand_id
1 'polypeptide(L)'
;MRIVFFGATEMGYRCCRQLLETGEDIVGILSIPQEFRISYAPAPVRNVTFRDFADLAGRYDIPLLSVTGKMSDPQYVTTLKNWRPDFGLAIGWYYMIPRAVRELFPLGVAGIHASLLPKYRGGAPLVWAMINGERETGVTLFHFDDGVDTGDVIAQQAIEIEAHDTIKTLYEKATRASLEVLRRQIPLLREGTAPRVPQDHEAATQFPQRRPEDGLIDWSKSPDEIRNFIRAQTKPYPGAYTLINGKKIIIWDADVLDTPADALAGGAR
;
A
#
# COMPACT_ATOMS: atom_id res chain seq x y z
N MET A 1 -22.50 11.89 0.77
CA MET A 1 -22.03 10.61 1.34
C MET A 1 -21.00 10.93 2.42
N ARG A 2 -21.27 10.58 3.65
CA ARG A 2 -20.42 10.84 4.82
C ARG A 2 -19.32 9.79 4.89
N ILE A 3 -18.09 10.20 4.66
CA ILE A 3 -16.94 9.28 4.52
C ILE A 3 -16.11 9.31 5.80
N VAL A 4 -15.78 8.14 6.34
CA VAL A 4 -14.66 7.98 7.27
C VAL A 4 -13.45 7.48 6.51
N PHE A 5 -12.34 8.20 6.64
CA PHE A 5 -11.08 7.87 5.97
C PHE A 5 -10.13 7.13 6.92
N PHE A 6 -9.53 6.05 6.44
CA PHE A 6 -8.53 5.26 7.15
C PHE A 6 -7.20 5.35 6.40
N GLY A 7 -6.17 5.93 7.02
CA GLY A 7 -4.89 6.09 6.36
C GLY A 7 -3.74 6.43 7.29
N ALA A 8 -2.53 6.04 6.87
CA ALA A 8 -1.31 6.29 7.64
C ALA A 8 -0.07 6.48 6.73
N THR A 9 -0.27 6.61 5.41
CA THR A 9 0.82 6.70 4.44
C THR A 9 0.72 7.98 3.62
N GLU A 10 1.82 8.36 2.96
CA GLU A 10 1.83 9.49 2.03
C GLU A 10 0.79 9.32 0.90
N MET A 11 0.62 8.11 0.35
CA MET A 11 -0.43 7.83 -0.64
C MET A 11 -1.82 8.11 -0.05
N GLY A 12 -2.12 7.57 1.14
CA GLY A 12 -3.38 7.80 1.83
C GLY A 12 -3.63 9.29 2.11
N TYR A 13 -2.61 10.01 2.57
CA TYR A 13 -2.67 11.44 2.82
C TYR A 13 -3.04 12.23 1.54
N ARG A 14 -2.38 11.95 0.41
CA ARG A 14 -2.66 12.63 -0.86
C ARG A 14 -4.06 12.32 -1.38
N CYS A 15 -4.54 11.09 -1.20
CA CYS A 15 -5.92 10.72 -1.54
C CYS A 15 -6.94 11.44 -0.65
N CYS A 16 -6.74 11.46 0.67
CA CYS A 16 -7.60 12.18 1.60
C CYS A 16 -7.65 13.68 1.28
N ARG A 17 -6.49 14.29 1.03
CA ARG A 17 -6.39 15.69 0.63
C ARG A 17 -7.18 15.99 -0.64
N GLN A 18 -7.03 15.17 -1.71
CA GLN A 18 -7.79 15.35 -2.94
C GLN A 18 -9.31 15.31 -2.68
N LEU A 19 -9.78 14.34 -1.88
CA LEU A 19 -11.20 14.24 -1.55
C LEU A 19 -11.72 15.50 -0.84
N LEU A 20 -10.96 16.02 0.10
CA LEU A 20 -11.29 17.26 0.81
C LEU A 20 -11.27 18.48 -0.13
N GLU A 21 -10.27 18.60 -1.00
CA GLU A 21 -10.15 19.67 -2.00
C GLU A 21 -11.29 19.62 -3.05
N THR A 22 -11.84 18.43 -3.32
CA THR A 22 -13.00 18.25 -4.21
C THR A 22 -14.36 18.34 -3.51
N GLY A 23 -14.38 18.65 -2.20
CA GLY A 23 -15.59 18.90 -1.44
C GLY A 23 -16.31 17.65 -0.94
N GLU A 24 -15.60 16.51 -0.83
CA GLU A 24 -16.18 15.32 -0.22
C GLU A 24 -16.35 15.48 1.30
N ASP A 25 -17.44 14.95 1.83
CA ASP A 25 -17.79 15.02 3.24
C ASP A 25 -17.02 13.98 4.07
N ILE A 26 -15.77 14.30 4.43
CA ILE A 26 -14.96 13.48 5.34
C ILE A 26 -15.32 13.82 6.78
N VAL A 27 -16.06 12.96 7.45
CA VAL A 27 -16.58 13.16 8.80
C VAL A 27 -15.65 12.70 9.92
N GLY A 28 -14.56 12.04 9.57
CA GLY A 28 -13.54 11.62 10.51
C GLY A 28 -12.38 10.91 9.80
N ILE A 29 -11.20 11.02 10.38
CA ILE A 29 -9.99 10.36 9.91
C ILE A 29 -9.48 9.42 11.01
N LEU A 30 -9.23 8.16 10.66
CA LEU A 30 -8.49 7.24 11.52
C LEU A 30 -7.07 7.09 10.96
N SER A 31 -6.09 7.23 11.85
CA SER A 31 -4.68 6.99 11.53
C SER A 31 -4.05 6.06 12.57
N ILE A 32 -2.83 5.63 12.34
CA ILE A 32 -2.03 4.84 13.27
C ILE A 32 -0.69 5.54 13.50
N PRO A 33 -0.01 5.31 14.62
CA PRO A 33 1.34 5.82 14.84
C PRO A 33 2.31 5.32 13.77
N GLN A 34 3.43 6.01 13.58
CA GLN A 34 4.49 5.57 12.68
C GLN A 34 5.08 4.20 13.06
N GLU A 35 5.14 3.92 14.37
CA GLU A 35 5.52 2.62 14.91
C GLU A 35 4.33 1.99 15.61
N PHE A 36 3.99 0.76 15.23
CA PHE A 36 2.81 0.07 15.74
C PHE A 36 3.02 -1.45 15.77
N ARG A 37 2.16 -2.15 16.51
CA ARG A 37 2.16 -3.61 16.59
C ARG A 37 1.02 -4.19 15.76
N ILE A 38 1.33 -5.26 15.05
CA ILE A 38 0.35 -6.06 14.29
C ILE A 38 0.52 -7.54 14.66
N SER A 39 -0.55 -8.31 14.55
CA SER A 39 -0.60 -9.70 15.04
C SER A 39 0.37 -10.64 14.33
N TYR A 40 0.75 -10.34 13.11
CA TYR A 40 1.62 -11.16 12.27
C TYR A 40 3.10 -10.72 12.28
N ALA A 41 3.47 -9.73 13.11
CA ALA A 41 4.85 -9.30 13.27
C ALA A 41 5.31 -9.46 14.74
N PRO A 42 6.44 -10.14 15.02
CA PRO A 42 6.94 -10.37 16.37
C PRO A 42 7.46 -9.09 17.03
N ALA A 43 7.88 -8.10 16.25
CA ALA A 43 8.38 -6.80 16.69
C ALA A 43 7.49 -5.67 16.17
N PRO A 44 7.56 -4.45 16.74
CA PRO A 44 6.89 -3.29 16.18
C PRO A 44 7.30 -3.05 14.74
N VAL A 45 6.33 -2.70 13.91
CA VAL A 45 6.53 -2.34 12.50
C VAL A 45 6.69 -0.84 12.41
N ARG A 46 7.72 -0.37 11.71
CA ARG A 46 7.89 1.03 11.36
C ARG A 46 7.39 1.28 9.95
N ASN A 47 6.37 2.14 9.83
CA ASN A 47 5.85 2.59 8.55
C ASN A 47 6.82 3.60 7.93
N VAL A 48 7.55 3.19 6.90
CA VAL A 48 8.54 4.04 6.20
C VAL A 48 7.91 5.09 5.29
N THR A 49 6.65 4.90 4.93
CA THR A 49 5.85 5.83 4.13
C THR A 49 4.85 6.62 4.98
N PHE A 50 5.04 6.63 6.29
CA PHE A 50 4.16 7.31 7.23
C PHE A 50 3.98 8.79 6.88
N ARG A 51 2.73 9.24 6.97
CA ARG A 51 2.37 10.64 6.92
C ARG A 51 1.37 10.95 8.03
N ASP A 52 1.62 12.02 8.77
CA ASP A 52 0.68 12.54 9.76
C ASP A 52 -0.48 13.26 9.04
N PHE A 53 -1.70 13.06 9.54
CA PHE A 53 -2.92 13.67 9.01
C PHE A 53 -3.38 14.88 9.84
N ALA A 54 -2.64 15.28 10.88
CA ALA A 54 -3.03 16.33 11.80
C ALA A 54 -3.22 17.70 11.11
N ASP A 55 -2.40 18.01 10.11
CA ASP A 55 -2.50 19.23 9.33
C ASP A 55 -3.77 19.28 8.45
N LEU A 56 -4.19 18.16 7.86
CA LEU A 56 -5.48 18.07 7.15
C LEU A 56 -6.64 18.15 8.12
N ALA A 57 -6.59 17.38 9.20
CA ALA A 57 -7.63 17.37 10.22
C ALA A 57 -7.86 18.77 10.79
N GLY A 58 -6.80 19.50 11.14
CA GLY A 58 -6.89 20.87 11.64
C GLY A 58 -7.35 21.88 10.60
N ARG A 59 -6.91 21.76 9.33
CA ARG A 59 -7.31 22.68 8.24
C ARG A 59 -8.80 22.61 7.91
N TYR A 60 -9.36 21.41 7.96
CA TYR A 60 -10.76 21.16 7.58
C TYR A 60 -11.70 20.92 8.77
N ASP A 61 -11.21 21.13 10.01
CA ASP A 61 -11.95 20.91 11.26
C ASP A 61 -12.56 19.51 11.35
N ILE A 62 -11.76 18.47 10.99
CA ILE A 62 -12.18 17.08 10.97
C ILE A 62 -11.58 16.35 12.18
N PRO A 63 -12.37 15.56 12.93
CA PRO A 63 -11.82 14.76 14.02
C PRO A 63 -10.82 13.71 13.52
N LEU A 64 -9.63 13.66 14.15
CA LEU A 64 -8.58 12.69 13.89
C LEU A 64 -8.47 11.75 15.09
N LEU A 65 -8.58 10.45 14.83
CA LEU A 65 -8.47 9.40 15.83
C LEU A 65 -7.25 8.51 15.54
N SER A 66 -6.33 8.45 16.50
CA SER A 66 -5.18 7.53 16.43
C SER A 66 -5.56 6.16 16.97
N VAL A 67 -5.42 5.12 16.14
CA VAL A 67 -5.71 3.74 16.52
C VAL A 67 -4.41 3.06 16.97
N THR A 68 -4.38 2.66 18.25
CA THR A 68 -3.24 2.00 18.87
C THR A 68 -3.56 0.58 19.35
N GLY A 69 -4.81 0.14 19.20
CA GLY A 69 -5.33 -1.15 19.64
C GLY A 69 -6.13 -1.87 18.56
N LYS A 70 -7.01 -2.75 18.98
CA LYS A 70 -7.90 -3.48 18.07
C LYS A 70 -9.02 -2.58 17.58
N MET A 71 -9.29 -2.58 16.29
CA MET A 71 -10.38 -1.80 15.69
C MET A 71 -11.77 -2.10 16.30
N SER A 72 -11.94 -3.29 16.90
CA SER A 72 -13.17 -3.68 17.61
C SER A 72 -13.27 -3.16 19.05
N ASP A 73 -12.28 -2.43 19.55
CA ASP A 73 -12.34 -1.88 20.91
C ASP A 73 -13.50 -0.88 21.00
N PRO A 74 -14.26 -0.90 22.13
CA PRO A 74 -15.48 -0.09 22.28
C PRO A 74 -15.29 1.40 22.01
N GLN A 75 -14.14 1.96 22.34
CA GLN A 75 -13.83 3.37 22.11
C GLN A 75 -13.89 3.74 20.62
N TYR A 76 -13.32 2.90 19.71
CA TYR A 76 -13.34 3.16 18.28
C TYR A 76 -14.73 2.96 17.68
N VAL A 77 -15.40 1.87 18.09
CA VAL A 77 -16.77 1.57 17.66
C VAL A 77 -17.74 2.69 18.05
N THR A 78 -17.65 3.20 19.29
CA THR A 78 -18.49 4.31 19.78
C THR A 78 -18.21 5.59 19.01
N THR A 79 -16.93 5.92 18.78
CA THR A 79 -16.56 7.10 18.01
C THR A 79 -17.08 7.04 16.58
N LEU A 80 -16.91 5.90 15.89
CA LEU A 80 -17.43 5.71 14.54
C LEU A 80 -18.95 5.84 14.48
N LYS A 81 -19.68 5.26 15.44
CA LYS A 81 -21.13 5.43 15.52
C LYS A 81 -21.56 6.90 15.68
N ASN A 82 -20.84 7.66 16.50
CA ASN A 82 -21.12 9.07 16.72
C ASN A 82 -20.88 9.92 15.45
N TRP A 83 -19.92 9.53 14.62
CA TRP A 83 -19.66 10.19 13.34
C TRP A 83 -20.74 9.90 12.29
N ARG A 84 -21.56 8.87 12.47
CA ARG A 84 -22.66 8.47 11.55
C ARG A 84 -22.20 8.40 10.10
N PRO A 85 -21.18 7.59 9.78
CA PRO A 85 -20.68 7.48 8.42
C PRO A 85 -21.64 6.70 7.53
N ASP A 86 -21.61 7.01 6.23
CA ASP A 86 -22.25 6.18 5.20
C ASP A 86 -21.26 5.17 4.63
N PHE A 87 -20.00 5.58 4.45
CA PHE A 87 -18.97 4.83 3.72
C PHE A 87 -17.60 4.93 4.41
N GLY A 88 -16.86 3.82 4.41
CA GLY A 88 -15.47 3.77 4.86
C GLY A 88 -14.52 3.69 3.67
N LEU A 89 -13.44 4.48 3.68
CA LEU A 89 -12.42 4.45 2.63
C LEU A 89 -11.02 4.27 3.24
N ALA A 90 -10.38 3.13 2.96
CA ALA A 90 -9.10 2.74 3.52
C ALA A 90 -7.98 2.78 2.47
N ILE A 91 -6.98 3.66 2.66
CA ILE A 91 -5.85 3.80 1.73
C ILE A 91 -4.54 3.94 2.51
N GLY A 92 -3.64 2.98 2.31
CA GLY A 92 -2.42 2.90 3.11
C GLY A 92 -2.70 2.63 4.59
N TRP A 93 -3.60 1.72 4.84
CA TRP A 93 -4.02 1.24 6.16
C TRP A 93 -3.41 -0.12 6.44
N TYR A 94 -3.14 -0.44 7.71
CA TYR A 94 -2.40 -1.66 8.09
C TYR A 94 -3.20 -2.65 8.94
N TYR A 95 -4.29 -2.23 9.57
CA TYR A 95 -5.09 -3.12 10.40
C TYR A 95 -6.25 -3.72 9.61
N MET A 96 -6.60 -4.95 9.96
CA MET A 96 -7.88 -5.51 9.51
C MET A 96 -9.03 -4.66 10.07
N ILE A 97 -10.02 -4.35 9.23
CA ILE A 97 -11.27 -3.71 9.65
C ILE A 97 -12.30 -4.82 9.86
N PRO A 98 -12.58 -5.21 11.12
CA PRO A 98 -13.43 -6.36 11.43
C PRO A 98 -14.86 -6.15 10.92
N ARG A 99 -15.58 -7.24 10.67
CA ARG A 99 -16.96 -7.23 10.20
C ARG A 99 -17.86 -6.31 11.06
N ALA A 100 -17.78 -6.42 12.39
CA ALA A 100 -18.56 -5.60 13.30
C ALA A 100 -18.28 -4.06 13.16
N VAL A 101 -17.10 -3.68 12.65
CA VAL A 101 -16.78 -2.29 12.32
C VAL A 101 -17.28 -1.95 10.92
N ARG A 102 -17.11 -2.84 9.93
CA ARG A 102 -17.59 -2.62 8.55
C ARG A 102 -19.12 -2.47 8.49
N GLU A 103 -19.85 -3.17 9.34
CA GLU A 103 -21.32 -3.08 9.45
C GLU A 103 -21.83 -1.73 9.98
N LEU A 104 -20.95 -0.85 10.49
CA LEU A 104 -21.30 0.52 10.85
C LEU A 104 -21.46 1.44 9.62
N PHE A 105 -21.06 0.99 8.45
CA PHE A 105 -21.07 1.73 7.20
C PHE A 105 -22.15 1.18 6.26
N PRO A 106 -23.31 1.83 6.12
CA PRO A 106 -24.42 1.32 5.29
C PRO A 106 -24.02 1.04 3.83
N LEU A 107 -23.07 1.80 3.26
CA LEU A 107 -22.55 1.61 1.91
C LEU A 107 -21.28 0.74 1.89
N GLY A 108 -20.89 0.18 3.05
CA GLY A 108 -19.72 -0.66 3.20
C GLY A 108 -18.41 0.09 3.36
N VAL A 109 -17.33 -0.67 3.32
CA VAL A 109 -15.96 -0.17 3.36
C VAL A 109 -15.25 -0.61 2.10
N ALA A 110 -14.54 0.29 1.45
CA ALA A 110 -13.64 -0.03 0.33
C ALA A 110 -12.23 0.50 0.59
N GLY A 111 -11.28 0.03 -0.19
CA GLY A 111 -9.90 0.50 -0.09
C GLY A 111 -9.14 0.34 -1.39
N ILE A 112 -7.96 0.92 -1.44
CA ILE A 112 -7.04 0.74 -2.56
C ILE A 112 -5.95 -0.24 -2.16
N HIS A 113 -5.82 -1.31 -2.95
CA HIS A 113 -4.69 -2.22 -2.95
C HIS A 113 -3.79 -1.93 -4.15
N ALA A 114 -2.47 -1.90 -3.93
CA ALA A 114 -1.51 -1.48 -4.96
C ALA A 114 -1.07 -2.67 -5.85
N SER A 115 -2.05 -3.37 -6.41
CA SER A 115 -1.87 -4.39 -7.46
C SER A 115 -3.11 -4.45 -8.35
N LEU A 116 -3.05 -5.24 -9.43
CA LEU A 116 -4.22 -5.66 -10.21
C LEU A 116 -4.79 -6.94 -9.59
N LEU A 117 -5.68 -6.80 -8.59
CA LEU A 117 -6.37 -7.94 -7.97
C LEU A 117 -7.08 -8.79 -9.02
N PRO A 118 -7.09 -10.12 -8.90
CA PRO A 118 -6.75 -10.92 -7.72
C PRO A 118 -5.26 -11.24 -7.54
N LYS A 119 -4.39 -10.74 -8.41
CA LYS A 119 -2.95 -10.94 -8.27
C LYS A 119 -2.35 -10.08 -7.15
N TYR A 120 -1.31 -10.61 -6.49
CA TYR A 120 -0.54 -9.90 -5.46
C TYR A 120 -1.40 -9.45 -4.25
N ARG A 121 -2.36 -10.27 -3.79
CA ARG A 121 -3.01 -10.07 -2.49
C ARG A 121 -1.99 -10.09 -1.35
N GLY A 122 -2.30 -9.43 -0.25
CA GLY A 122 -1.47 -9.42 0.96
C GLY A 122 -0.46 -8.27 1.02
N GLY A 123 0.76 -8.55 1.48
CA GLY A 123 1.71 -7.49 1.82
C GLY A 123 2.62 -7.03 0.69
N ALA A 124 2.99 -5.75 0.69
CA ALA A 124 4.00 -5.13 -0.16
C ALA A 124 3.89 -5.45 -1.68
N PRO A 125 2.68 -5.36 -2.29
CA PRO A 125 2.42 -5.82 -3.65
C PRO A 125 3.33 -5.18 -4.72
N LEU A 126 3.60 -3.89 -4.64
CA LEU A 126 4.51 -3.20 -5.59
C LEU A 126 5.94 -3.73 -5.50
N VAL A 127 6.41 -4.03 -4.29
CA VAL A 127 7.76 -4.58 -4.07
C VAL A 127 7.85 -5.96 -4.69
N TRP A 128 6.86 -6.81 -4.45
CA TRP A 128 6.81 -8.16 -5.02
C TRP A 128 6.69 -8.16 -6.55
N ALA A 129 5.89 -7.27 -7.11
CA ALA A 129 5.79 -7.13 -8.57
C ALA A 129 7.14 -6.78 -9.21
N MET A 130 7.89 -5.85 -8.60
CA MET A 130 9.23 -5.50 -9.08
C MET A 130 10.23 -6.65 -8.90
N ILE A 131 10.24 -7.33 -7.75
CA ILE A 131 11.14 -8.48 -7.49
C ILE A 131 10.88 -9.59 -8.51
N ASN A 132 9.62 -9.85 -8.83
CA ASN A 132 9.23 -10.89 -9.78
C ASN A 132 9.44 -10.48 -11.24
N GLY A 133 9.96 -9.28 -11.51
CA GLY A 133 10.25 -8.82 -12.87
C GLY A 133 9.00 -8.53 -13.70
N GLU A 134 7.87 -8.24 -13.05
CA GLU A 134 6.66 -7.83 -13.77
C GLU A 134 6.90 -6.55 -14.57
N ARG A 135 6.29 -6.46 -15.74
CA ARG A 135 6.31 -5.27 -16.59
C ARG A 135 5.09 -4.38 -16.38
N GLU A 136 4.10 -4.90 -15.68
CA GLU A 136 2.87 -4.20 -15.35
C GLU A 136 2.42 -4.55 -13.94
N THR A 137 1.87 -3.57 -13.25
CA THR A 137 1.14 -3.70 -11.99
C THR A 137 -0.06 -2.75 -12.03
N GLY A 138 -0.59 -2.35 -10.89
CA GLY A 138 -1.67 -1.39 -10.88
C GLY A 138 -2.15 -1.03 -9.48
N VAL A 139 -3.30 -0.41 -9.46
CA VAL A 139 -4.09 -0.18 -8.25
C VAL A 139 -5.50 -0.71 -8.46
N THR A 140 -6.07 -1.29 -7.41
CA THR A 140 -7.44 -1.78 -7.38
C THR A 140 -8.19 -1.10 -6.25
N LEU A 141 -9.27 -0.39 -6.57
CA LEU A 141 -10.30 0.00 -5.59
C LEU A 141 -11.27 -1.16 -5.48
N PHE A 142 -11.49 -1.68 -4.26
CA PHE A 142 -12.31 -2.87 -4.02
C PHE A 142 -13.05 -2.78 -2.69
N HIS A 143 -14.18 -3.48 -2.56
CA HIS A 143 -14.90 -3.61 -1.30
C HIS A 143 -14.18 -4.53 -0.32
N PHE A 144 -14.21 -4.20 0.96
CA PHE A 144 -13.67 -5.07 2.00
C PHE A 144 -14.70 -6.13 2.39
N ASP A 145 -14.25 -7.37 2.46
CA ASP A 145 -14.98 -8.53 2.98
C ASP A 145 -14.25 -9.18 4.17
N ASP A 146 -14.54 -10.43 4.49
CA ASP A 146 -13.91 -11.15 5.61
C ASP A 146 -12.52 -11.71 5.26
N GLY A 147 -12.16 -11.75 3.98
CA GLY A 147 -10.86 -12.21 3.52
C GLY A 147 -9.82 -11.11 3.44
N VAL A 148 -8.60 -11.49 3.06
CA VAL A 148 -7.51 -10.53 2.79
C VAL A 148 -7.51 -10.21 1.30
N ASP A 149 -7.89 -8.98 0.97
CA ASP A 149 -7.95 -8.44 -0.40
C ASP A 149 -8.82 -9.28 -1.37
N THR A 150 -9.90 -9.90 -0.84
CA THR A 150 -10.76 -10.85 -1.58
C THR A 150 -12.07 -10.27 -2.09
N GLY A 151 -12.46 -9.10 -1.62
CA GLY A 151 -13.75 -8.49 -1.95
C GLY A 151 -13.87 -8.01 -3.39
N ASP A 152 -15.11 -7.66 -3.78
CA ASP A 152 -15.46 -7.29 -5.14
C ASP A 152 -14.72 -6.04 -5.63
N VAL A 153 -14.24 -6.08 -6.86
CA VAL A 153 -13.55 -4.99 -7.52
C VAL A 153 -14.54 -3.91 -7.95
N ILE A 154 -14.23 -2.66 -7.63
CA ILE A 154 -14.94 -1.47 -8.09
C ILE A 154 -14.29 -0.93 -9.35
N ALA A 155 -12.96 -0.76 -9.33
CA ALA A 155 -12.20 -0.27 -10.49
C ALA A 155 -10.72 -0.65 -10.37
N GLN A 156 -10.06 -0.74 -11.51
CA GLN A 156 -8.62 -0.95 -11.61
C GLN A 156 -7.98 0.08 -12.53
N GLN A 157 -6.71 0.36 -12.28
CA GLN A 157 -5.87 1.16 -13.16
C GLN A 157 -4.51 0.48 -13.27
N ALA A 158 -4.17 0.04 -14.48
CA ALA A 158 -2.87 -0.55 -14.79
C ALA A 158 -1.75 0.52 -14.78
N ILE A 159 -0.55 0.09 -14.45
CA ILE A 159 0.66 0.90 -14.33
C ILE A 159 1.82 0.12 -14.94
N GLU A 160 2.48 0.68 -15.92
CA GLU A 160 3.71 0.10 -16.47
C GLU A 160 4.88 0.23 -15.49
N ILE A 161 5.64 -0.86 -15.36
CA ILE A 161 6.91 -0.91 -14.60
C ILE A 161 8.05 -0.82 -15.62
N GLU A 162 8.63 0.35 -15.74
CA GLU A 162 9.73 0.62 -16.67
C GLU A 162 11.08 0.13 -16.13
N ALA A 163 12.04 -0.07 -17.02
CA ALA A 163 13.36 -0.58 -16.64
C ALA A 163 14.09 0.32 -15.62
N HIS A 164 13.89 1.64 -15.68
CA HIS A 164 14.49 2.62 -14.78
C HIS A 164 13.68 2.88 -13.49
N ASP A 165 12.49 2.26 -13.36
CA ASP A 165 11.70 2.45 -12.14
C ASP A 165 12.39 1.85 -10.93
N THR A 166 12.33 2.58 -9.85
CA THR A 166 12.59 2.13 -8.48
C THR A 166 11.27 2.01 -7.73
N ILE A 167 11.29 1.41 -6.56
CA ILE A 167 10.09 1.35 -5.72
C ILE A 167 9.54 2.75 -5.41
N LYS A 168 10.39 3.76 -5.30
CA LYS A 168 9.97 5.15 -5.07
C LYS A 168 9.17 5.69 -6.26
N THR A 169 9.68 5.53 -7.49
CA THR A 169 8.98 6.02 -8.69
C THR A 169 7.69 5.24 -8.93
N LEU A 170 7.68 3.93 -8.66
CA LEU A 170 6.49 3.11 -8.77
C LEU A 170 5.41 3.49 -7.74
N TYR A 171 5.78 3.84 -6.50
CA TYR A 171 4.84 4.41 -5.53
C TYR A 171 4.22 5.73 -6.00
N GLU A 172 5.01 6.60 -6.66
CA GLU A 172 4.48 7.83 -7.24
C GLU A 172 3.49 7.57 -8.38
N LYS A 173 3.79 6.59 -9.25
CA LYS A 173 2.87 6.12 -10.30
C LYS A 173 1.58 5.56 -9.68
N ALA A 174 1.69 4.70 -8.67
CA ALA A 174 0.55 4.12 -7.96
C ALA A 174 -0.29 5.19 -7.25
N THR A 175 0.34 6.18 -6.66
CA THR A 175 -0.37 7.30 -6.03
C THR A 175 -1.18 8.09 -7.06
N ARG A 176 -0.59 8.44 -8.22
CA ARG A 176 -1.32 9.13 -9.31
C ARG A 176 -2.50 8.31 -9.83
N ALA A 177 -2.29 7.01 -10.04
CA ALA A 177 -3.36 6.10 -10.46
C ALA A 177 -4.49 6.02 -9.41
N SER A 178 -4.15 5.99 -8.12
CA SER A 178 -5.13 5.99 -7.02
C SER A 178 -5.97 7.26 -7.01
N LEU A 179 -5.35 8.42 -7.18
CA LEU A 179 -6.05 9.71 -7.27
C LEU A 179 -7.04 9.73 -8.44
N GLU A 180 -6.64 9.22 -9.60
CA GLU A 180 -7.49 9.15 -10.78
C GLU A 180 -8.65 8.15 -10.63
N VAL A 181 -8.40 6.97 -10.03
CA VAL A 181 -9.45 6.00 -9.72
C VAL A 181 -10.48 6.62 -8.76
N LEU A 182 -10.05 7.28 -7.70
CA LEU A 182 -10.97 7.93 -6.75
C LEU A 182 -11.78 9.04 -7.41
N ARG A 183 -11.14 9.88 -8.22
CA ARG A 183 -11.82 10.96 -8.94
C ARG A 183 -12.99 10.43 -9.79
N ARG A 184 -12.80 9.26 -10.42
CA ARG A 184 -13.83 8.63 -11.26
C ARG A 184 -14.88 7.86 -10.47
N GLN A 185 -14.49 7.21 -9.36
CA GLN A 185 -15.36 6.25 -8.70
C GLN A 185 -16.15 6.82 -7.51
N ILE A 186 -15.66 7.85 -6.84
CA ILE A 186 -16.37 8.43 -5.69
C ILE A 186 -17.76 8.97 -6.06
N PRO A 187 -17.97 9.68 -7.20
CA PRO A 187 -19.31 10.05 -7.63
C PRO A 187 -20.24 8.84 -7.84
N LEU A 188 -19.75 7.79 -8.50
CA LEU A 188 -20.52 6.56 -8.78
C LEU A 188 -20.87 5.81 -7.48
N LEU A 189 -19.94 5.75 -6.52
CA LEU A 189 -20.20 5.18 -5.20
C LEU A 189 -21.30 5.95 -4.46
N ARG A 190 -21.27 7.27 -4.54
CA ARG A 190 -22.30 8.14 -3.95
C ARG A 190 -23.69 7.93 -4.56
N GLU A 191 -23.76 7.70 -5.86
CA GLU A 191 -24.98 7.44 -6.63
C GLU A 191 -25.44 5.98 -6.54
N GLY A 192 -24.63 5.08 -5.96
CA GLY A 192 -24.92 3.65 -5.88
C GLY A 192 -24.82 2.93 -7.24
N THR A 193 -24.11 3.53 -8.21
CA THR A 193 -23.93 3.00 -9.58
C THR A 193 -22.52 2.48 -9.85
N ALA A 194 -21.63 2.52 -8.86
CA ALA A 194 -20.28 1.98 -8.98
C ALA A 194 -20.30 0.47 -9.32
N PRO A 195 -19.41 0.00 -10.19
CA PRO A 195 -19.29 -1.43 -10.49
C PRO A 195 -19.02 -2.25 -9.23
N ARG A 196 -19.45 -3.52 -9.27
CA ARG A 196 -19.16 -4.50 -8.23
C ARG A 196 -18.91 -5.85 -8.91
N VAL A 197 -17.62 -6.13 -9.16
CA VAL A 197 -17.20 -7.30 -9.94
C VAL A 197 -16.51 -8.29 -9.01
N PRO A 198 -17.06 -9.51 -8.82
CA PRO A 198 -16.40 -10.57 -8.04
C PRO A 198 -15.01 -10.87 -8.63
N GLN A 199 -14.04 -11.13 -7.73
CA GLN A 199 -12.72 -11.56 -8.15
C GLN A 199 -12.71 -13.03 -8.58
N ASP A 200 -11.89 -13.36 -9.58
CA ASP A 200 -11.55 -14.75 -9.91
C ASP A 200 -10.54 -15.28 -8.87
N HIS A 201 -11.05 -16.05 -7.90
CA HIS A 201 -10.22 -16.57 -6.82
C HIS A 201 -9.22 -17.65 -7.26
N GLU A 202 -9.44 -18.31 -8.41
CA GLU A 202 -8.51 -19.30 -8.96
C GLU A 202 -7.27 -18.65 -9.57
N ALA A 203 -7.40 -17.42 -10.09
CA ALA A 203 -6.30 -16.63 -10.60
C ALA A 203 -5.54 -15.85 -9.52
N ALA A 204 -5.92 -15.99 -8.25
CA ALA A 204 -5.31 -15.21 -7.18
C ALA A 204 -3.89 -15.66 -6.84
N THR A 205 -3.01 -14.68 -6.59
CA THR A 205 -1.71 -14.90 -5.96
C THR A 205 -1.63 -14.10 -4.66
N GLN A 206 -0.91 -14.65 -3.67
CA GLN A 206 -0.79 -14.03 -2.36
C GLN A 206 0.68 -13.96 -1.93
N PHE A 207 1.08 -12.81 -1.37
CA PHE A 207 2.43 -12.56 -0.93
C PHE A 207 2.47 -12.06 0.52
N PRO A 208 3.51 -12.45 1.29
CA PRO A 208 3.65 -12.00 2.67
C PRO A 208 4.11 -10.54 2.75
N GLN A 209 3.89 -9.95 3.92
CA GLN A 209 4.53 -8.67 4.27
C GLN A 209 6.04 -8.85 4.32
N ARG A 210 6.77 -7.87 3.79
CA ARG A 210 8.23 -7.86 3.83
C ARG A 210 8.76 -7.20 5.11
N ARG A 211 9.94 -7.67 5.51
CA ARG A 211 10.70 -7.18 6.67
C ARG A 211 12.10 -6.75 6.24
N PRO A 212 12.83 -5.96 7.04
CA PRO A 212 14.20 -5.56 6.73
C PRO A 212 15.16 -6.73 6.51
N GLU A 213 14.92 -7.87 7.18
CA GLU A 213 15.72 -9.10 7.06
C GLU A 213 15.59 -9.75 5.68
N ASP A 214 14.43 -9.57 5.03
CA ASP A 214 14.16 -10.09 3.68
C ASP A 214 14.95 -9.36 2.59
N GLY A 215 15.76 -8.36 2.95
CA GLY A 215 16.62 -7.60 2.04
C GLY A 215 17.97 -8.24 1.74
N LEU A 216 18.29 -9.45 2.25
CA LEU A 216 19.53 -10.14 1.93
C LEU A 216 19.55 -10.57 0.46
N ILE A 217 20.61 -10.16 -0.25
CA ILE A 217 20.78 -10.48 -1.68
C ILE A 217 21.22 -11.93 -1.84
N ASP A 218 20.52 -12.67 -2.67
CA ASP A 218 20.93 -13.99 -3.16
C ASP A 218 21.76 -13.83 -4.44
N TRP A 219 23.07 -13.92 -4.31
CA TRP A 219 24.00 -13.77 -5.43
C TRP A 219 24.01 -14.94 -6.43
N SER A 220 23.26 -16.01 -6.17
CA SER A 220 23.08 -17.13 -7.12
C SER A 220 22.04 -16.83 -8.21
N LYS A 221 21.28 -15.75 -8.05
CA LYS A 221 20.28 -15.29 -9.00
C LYS A 221 20.89 -14.64 -10.24
N SER A 222 20.11 -14.54 -11.32
CA SER A 222 20.54 -13.84 -12.52
C SER A 222 20.79 -12.34 -12.26
N PRO A 223 21.63 -11.67 -13.08
CA PRO A 223 21.87 -10.23 -12.93
C PRO A 223 20.58 -9.39 -12.92
N ASP A 224 19.61 -9.72 -13.77
CA ASP A 224 18.32 -9.01 -13.83
C ASP A 224 17.47 -9.23 -12.57
N GLU A 225 17.43 -10.45 -12.03
CA GLU A 225 16.75 -10.73 -10.76
C GLU A 225 17.38 -9.95 -9.61
N ILE A 226 18.72 -9.91 -9.53
CA ILE A 226 19.45 -9.13 -8.50
C ILE A 226 19.16 -7.64 -8.65
N ARG A 227 19.21 -7.11 -9.87
CA ARG A 227 18.89 -5.71 -10.13
C ARG A 227 17.44 -5.39 -9.74
N ASN A 228 16.48 -6.24 -10.13
CA ASN A 228 15.07 -6.08 -9.74
C ASN A 228 14.90 -6.11 -8.21
N PHE A 229 15.60 -7.03 -7.54
CA PHE A 229 15.58 -7.14 -6.08
C PHE A 229 16.13 -5.88 -5.41
N ILE A 230 17.20 -5.28 -5.90
CA ILE A 230 17.80 -4.06 -5.37
C ILE A 230 16.86 -2.86 -5.58
N ARG A 231 16.40 -2.61 -6.82
CA ARG A 231 15.54 -1.46 -7.15
C ARG A 231 14.16 -1.52 -6.49
N ALA A 232 13.67 -2.74 -6.16
CA ALA A 232 12.41 -2.95 -5.44
C ALA A 232 12.49 -2.60 -3.96
N GLN A 233 13.68 -2.48 -3.38
CA GLN A 233 13.89 -2.27 -1.94
C GLN A 233 14.73 -1.04 -1.62
N THR A 234 15.08 -0.25 -2.63
CA THR A 234 15.78 1.01 -2.41
C THR A 234 14.93 2.02 -1.64
N LYS A 235 15.45 3.20 -1.35
CA LYS A 235 14.72 4.21 -0.56
C LYS A 235 13.29 4.43 -1.06
N PRO A 236 12.32 4.54 -0.15
CA PRO A 236 12.42 4.77 1.30
C PRO A 236 12.58 3.50 2.18
N TYR A 237 12.66 2.32 1.59
CA TYR A 237 12.87 1.06 2.31
C TYR A 237 14.31 0.93 2.86
N PRO A 238 14.55 -0.06 3.75
CA PRO A 238 15.87 -0.27 4.38
C PRO A 238 17.00 -0.64 3.44
N GLY A 239 16.70 -0.98 2.18
CA GLY A 239 17.67 -1.37 1.16
C GLY A 239 17.94 -2.87 1.08
N ALA A 240 18.33 -3.34 -0.12
CA ALA A 240 18.92 -4.64 -0.29
C ALA A 240 20.33 -4.65 0.33
N TYR A 241 20.79 -5.80 0.82
CA TYR A 241 22.09 -5.87 1.48
C TYR A 241 22.81 -7.20 1.27
N THR A 242 24.11 -7.18 1.47
CA THR A 242 24.95 -8.37 1.57
C THR A 242 25.80 -8.34 2.85
N LEU A 243 26.40 -9.45 3.20
CA LEU A 243 27.31 -9.59 4.33
C LEU A 243 28.74 -9.81 3.82
N ILE A 244 29.67 -8.93 4.16
CA ILE A 244 31.11 -9.09 3.89
C ILE A 244 31.85 -9.10 5.24
N ASN A 245 32.52 -10.20 5.55
CA ASN A 245 33.22 -10.39 6.83
C ASN A 245 32.31 -10.10 8.04
N GLY A 246 31.03 -10.56 7.98
CA GLY A 246 30.04 -10.37 9.03
C GLY A 246 29.46 -8.95 9.13
N LYS A 247 29.88 -8.01 8.29
CA LYS A 247 29.36 -6.64 8.25
C LYS A 247 28.30 -6.48 7.17
N LYS A 248 27.18 -5.88 7.52
CA LYS A 248 26.09 -5.56 6.61
C LYS A 248 26.47 -4.39 5.70
N ILE A 249 26.47 -4.62 4.40
CA ILE A 249 26.66 -3.59 3.36
C ILE A 249 25.36 -3.43 2.60
N ILE A 250 24.81 -2.22 2.57
CA ILE A 250 23.56 -1.90 1.88
C ILE A 250 23.89 -1.46 0.45
N ILE A 251 23.18 -2.03 -0.51
CA ILE A 251 23.30 -1.72 -1.94
C ILE A 251 22.00 -1.02 -2.36
N TRP A 252 22.14 0.23 -2.78
CA TRP A 252 21.00 1.08 -3.12
C TRP A 252 20.64 1.05 -4.60
N ASP A 253 21.62 0.74 -5.45
CA ASP A 253 21.48 0.71 -6.89
C ASP A 253 22.46 -0.27 -7.51
N ALA A 254 22.12 -0.81 -8.68
CA ALA A 254 22.96 -1.72 -9.46
C ALA A 254 22.55 -1.70 -10.93
N ASP A 255 23.54 -1.73 -11.81
CA ASP A 255 23.36 -1.89 -13.24
C ASP A 255 23.85 -3.26 -13.70
N VAL A 256 23.18 -3.80 -14.71
CA VAL A 256 23.64 -5.00 -15.43
C VAL A 256 24.51 -4.54 -16.60
N LEU A 257 25.75 -5.03 -16.62
CA LEU A 257 26.69 -4.74 -17.72
C LEU A 257 26.72 -5.93 -18.69
N ASP A 258 26.55 -5.67 -19.97
CA ASP A 258 26.69 -6.68 -21.04
C ASP A 258 28.17 -7.02 -21.33
N THR A 259 29.06 -6.73 -20.37
CA THR A 259 30.50 -6.97 -20.53
C THR A 259 30.84 -8.36 -20.03
N PRO A 260 31.50 -9.22 -20.81
CA PRO A 260 31.98 -10.54 -20.34
C PRO A 260 32.81 -10.37 -19.06
N ALA A 261 32.64 -11.30 -18.11
CA ALA A 261 33.32 -11.26 -16.81
C ALA A 261 34.87 -11.18 -16.96
N ASP A 262 35.40 -11.74 -18.02
CA ASP A 262 36.84 -11.73 -18.34
C ASP A 262 37.40 -10.35 -18.70
N ALA A 263 36.53 -9.41 -19.14
CA ALA A 263 36.95 -8.04 -19.45
C ALA A 263 37.09 -7.16 -18.19
N LEU A 264 36.50 -7.57 -17.07
CA LEU A 264 36.58 -6.85 -15.78
C LEU A 264 37.78 -7.28 -14.93
N ALA A 265 38.36 -8.43 -15.21
CA ALA A 265 39.52 -8.97 -14.49
C ALA A 265 40.86 -8.27 -14.81
N GLY A 266 40.90 -7.45 -15.86
CA GLY A 266 42.13 -6.76 -16.34
C GLY A 266 42.46 -5.41 -15.68
N GLY A 267 41.62 -4.91 -14.76
CA GLY A 267 41.74 -3.55 -14.21
C GLY A 267 42.42 -3.38 -12.84
N ALA A 268 42.87 -4.46 -12.22
CA ALA A 268 43.59 -4.38 -10.95
C ALA A 268 45.09 -4.58 -11.17
N ARG A 269 45.79 -3.55 -11.51
CA ARG A 269 47.25 -3.44 -11.33
C ARG A 269 47.57 -2.22 -10.51
#